data_f7ea569e92e7058cc0472083a531440c
#
_entry.id   f7ea569e92e7058cc0472083a531440c
#
_cell.length_a   1.000
_cell.length_b   1.000
_cell.length_c   1.000
_cell.angle_alpha   90.00
_cell.angle_beta   90.00
_cell.angle_gamma   90.00
#
_symmetry.space_group_name_H-M   'P 1'
#
loop_
_entity.id
_entity.type
_entity.pdbx_description
1 polymer ?
#
loop_
_entity_poly.entity_id
_entity_poly.type
_entity_poly.pdbx_seq_one_letter_code
_entity_poly.pdbx_strand_id
1 'polypeptide(L)'
;MKNILATFALLAITLTAQAERLVLVGASYGKNILAITDAKGEVIWSHKTAGPQRGHTGHHDVHLLPNGNILFHDTWTTLKEITLGKKVVWTYDSAKQNGNAGKRVDVHAF
;
A
#
# COMPACT_ATOMS: atom_id res chain seq x y z
N MET A 1 30.89 29.52 53.30
CA MET A 1 29.90 29.33 52.18
C MET A 1 30.31 28.13 51.47
N LYS A 2 29.49 27.08 51.49
CA LYS A 2 29.67 25.88 50.66
C LYS A 2 28.95 26.09 49.37
N ASN A 3 29.70 26.22 48.28
CA ASN A 3 29.11 26.20 46.93
C ASN A 3 28.70 24.78 46.63
N ILE A 4 27.39 24.54 46.65
CA ILE A 4 26.83 23.28 46.13
C ILE A 4 26.79 23.40 44.61
N LEU A 5 27.77 22.83 43.93
CA LEU A 5 27.69 22.58 42.52
C LEU A 5 26.67 21.45 42.31
N ALA A 6 25.43 21.82 41.98
CA ALA A 6 24.47 20.86 41.52
C ALA A 6 24.90 20.42 40.10
N THR A 7 25.52 19.26 40.02
CA THR A 7 25.80 18.63 38.72
C THR A 7 24.48 18.08 38.22
N PHE A 8 23.81 18.83 37.34
CA PHE A 8 22.71 18.27 36.56
C PHE A 8 23.31 17.26 35.59
N ALA A 9 23.19 15.97 35.88
CA ALA A 9 23.40 14.94 34.89
C ALA A 9 22.27 15.09 33.89
N LEU A 10 22.57 15.65 32.71
CA LEU A 10 21.67 15.62 31.56
C LEU A 10 21.59 14.17 31.13
N LEU A 11 20.56 13.46 31.57
CA LEU A 11 20.23 12.15 31.00
C LEU A 11 19.70 12.40 29.60
N ALA A 12 20.57 12.33 28.60
CA ALA A 12 20.17 12.31 27.24
C ALA A 12 19.41 10.98 26.98
N ILE A 13 18.10 11.02 27.14
CA ILE A 13 17.24 9.93 26.68
C ILE A 13 17.26 10.02 25.17
N THR A 14 18.13 9.27 24.53
CA THR A 14 18.05 9.01 23.11
C THR A 14 16.83 8.15 22.87
N LEU A 15 15.69 8.78 22.56
CA LEU A 15 14.56 8.11 21.95
C LEU A 15 15.00 7.63 20.57
N THR A 16 15.50 6.40 20.48
CA THR A 16 15.59 5.71 19.20
C THR A 16 14.16 5.41 18.77
N ALA A 17 13.58 6.29 17.93
CA ALA A 17 12.38 5.96 17.21
C ALA A 17 12.70 4.76 16.31
N GLN A 18 12.31 3.55 16.73
CA GLN A 18 12.29 2.42 15.82
C GLN A 18 11.27 2.76 14.74
N ALA A 19 11.73 2.80 13.47
CA ALA A 19 10.83 2.91 12.35
C ALA A 19 9.81 1.76 12.45
N GLU A 20 8.55 2.10 12.61
CA GLU A 20 7.46 1.14 12.64
C GLU A 20 7.39 0.42 11.29
N ARG A 21 7.41 -0.90 11.30
CA ARG A 21 7.29 -1.68 10.08
C ARG A 21 5.82 -1.71 9.68
N LEU A 22 5.52 -1.11 8.53
CA LEU A 22 4.23 -1.21 7.89
C LEU A 22 4.29 -2.25 6.78
N VAL A 23 3.22 -3.00 6.59
CA VAL A 23 3.12 -4.01 5.55
C VAL A 23 1.94 -3.66 4.64
N LEU A 24 2.23 -3.48 3.35
CA LEU A 24 1.21 -3.32 2.32
C LEU A 24 0.78 -4.70 1.83
N VAL A 25 -0.49 -4.99 1.87
CA VAL A 25 -1.07 -6.30 1.54
C VAL A 25 -2.18 -6.14 0.52
N GLY A 26 -2.12 -6.94 -0.54
CA GLY A 26 -3.25 -7.19 -1.42
C GLY A 26 -3.94 -8.50 -1.02
N ALA A 27 -5.20 -8.44 -0.61
CA ALA A 27 -5.96 -9.61 -0.25
C ALA A 27 -6.88 -10.05 -1.38
N SER A 28 -6.79 -11.32 -1.73
CA SER A 28 -7.66 -12.02 -2.67
C SER A 28 -8.67 -12.94 -1.96
N TYR A 29 -9.30 -13.85 -2.67
CA TYR A 29 -10.30 -14.79 -2.14
C TYR A 29 -11.56 -14.13 -1.57
N GLY A 30 -12.18 -13.27 -2.38
CA GLY A 30 -13.50 -12.70 -2.11
C GLY A 30 -13.52 -11.45 -1.24
N LYS A 31 -12.39 -10.99 -0.75
CA LYS A 31 -12.33 -9.75 0.03
C LYS A 31 -12.02 -8.50 -0.79
N ASN A 32 -11.27 -8.63 -1.90
CA ASN A 32 -10.95 -7.54 -2.83
C ASN A 32 -10.53 -6.25 -2.09
N ILE A 33 -9.54 -6.37 -1.25
CA ILE A 33 -9.07 -5.29 -0.39
C ILE A 33 -7.56 -5.10 -0.49
N LEU A 34 -7.14 -3.85 -0.53
CA LEU A 34 -5.77 -3.47 -0.18
C LEU A 34 -5.75 -3.03 1.28
N ALA A 35 -4.73 -3.37 2.00
CA ALA A 35 -4.58 -2.97 3.38
C ALA A 35 -3.13 -2.59 3.71
N ILE A 36 -2.97 -1.66 4.61
CA ILE A 36 -1.70 -1.43 5.30
C ILE A 36 -1.90 -1.87 6.74
N THR A 37 -1.02 -2.72 7.21
CA THR A 37 -1.00 -3.18 8.59
C THR A 37 0.20 -2.62 9.33
N ASP A 38 0.06 -2.49 10.64
CA ASP A 38 1.17 -2.19 11.53
C ASP A 38 2.01 -3.45 11.85
N ALA A 39 3.01 -3.32 12.69
CA ALA A 39 3.88 -4.41 13.09
C ALA A 39 3.17 -5.52 13.88
N LYS A 40 2.00 -5.25 14.41
CA LYS A 40 1.15 -6.22 15.13
C LYS A 40 0.15 -6.93 14.20
N GLY A 41 0.10 -6.53 12.92
CA GLY A 41 -0.84 -7.04 11.94
C GLY A 41 -2.22 -6.37 11.99
N GLU A 42 -2.37 -5.28 12.73
CA GLU A 42 -3.61 -4.51 12.76
C GLU A 42 -3.74 -3.64 11.51
N VAL A 43 -4.91 -3.64 10.90
CA VAL A 43 -5.19 -2.83 9.71
C VAL A 43 -5.34 -1.36 10.11
N ILE A 44 -4.42 -0.52 9.61
CA ILE A 44 -4.42 0.92 9.86
C ILE A 44 -4.93 1.73 8.66
N TRP A 45 -4.99 1.11 7.50
CA TRP A 45 -5.55 1.68 6.28
C TRP A 45 -6.09 0.57 5.38
N SER A 46 -7.17 0.81 4.68
CA SER A 46 -7.69 -0.14 3.71
C SER A 46 -8.41 0.55 2.55
N HIS A 47 -8.42 -0.12 1.40
CA HIS A 47 -9.12 0.30 0.20
C HIS A 47 -9.77 -0.91 -0.46
N LYS A 48 -11.07 -0.82 -0.74
CA LYS A 48 -11.79 -1.86 -1.47
C LYS A 48 -11.51 -1.69 -2.96
N THR A 49 -11.09 -2.78 -3.61
CA THR A 49 -10.88 -2.81 -5.06
C THR A 49 -12.12 -3.35 -5.77
N ALA A 50 -12.20 -3.14 -7.08
CA ALA A 50 -13.31 -3.67 -7.89
C ALA A 50 -13.30 -5.20 -7.91
N GLY A 51 -12.12 -5.79 -7.79
CA GLY A 51 -11.93 -7.22 -7.82
C GLY A 51 -12.02 -7.83 -9.22
N PRO A 52 -11.65 -9.11 -9.34
CA PRO A 52 -11.74 -9.80 -10.61
C PRO A 52 -13.19 -10.06 -10.98
N GLN A 53 -13.54 -9.76 -12.19
CA GLN A 53 -14.78 -10.20 -12.77
C GLN A 53 -14.62 -11.67 -13.17
N ARG A 54 -15.50 -12.55 -12.69
CA ARG A 54 -15.57 -13.99 -12.99
C ARG A 54 -14.56 -14.87 -12.22
N GLY A 55 -14.81 -15.12 -10.94
CA GLY A 55 -14.39 -16.35 -10.26
C GLY A 55 -12.90 -16.53 -9.94
N HIS A 56 -12.03 -15.69 -10.42
CA HIS A 56 -10.62 -15.70 -10.07
C HIS A 56 -10.30 -14.49 -9.19
N THR A 57 -9.85 -14.77 -8.03
CA THR A 57 -9.63 -13.83 -6.95
C THR A 57 -8.14 -13.59 -6.81
N GLY A 58 -7.62 -12.48 -7.28
CA GLY A 58 -6.22 -12.23 -7.05
C GLY A 58 -5.80 -10.82 -7.47
N HIS A 59 -5.35 -10.08 -6.50
CA HIS A 59 -4.42 -8.99 -6.75
C HIS A 59 -3.04 -9.63 -6.79
N HIS A 60 -2.43 -9.71 -7.97
CA HIS A 60 -1.14 -10.37 -8.11
C HIS A 60 -0.02 -9.49 -7.59
N ASP A 61 -0.14 -8.17 -7.79
CA ASP A 61 0.86 -7.22 -7.36
C ASP A 61 0.25 -5.95 -6.75
N VAL A 62 0.97 -5.41 -5.79
CA VAL A 62 0.70 -4.12 -5.17
C VAL A 62 2.02 -3.46 -4.79
N HIS A 63 2.19 -2.21 -5.16
CA HIS A 63 3.43 -1.46 -4.93
C HIS A 63 3.16 -0.14 -4.23
N LEU A 64 3.97 0.15 -3.23
CA LEU A 64 4.10 1.52 -2.70
C LEU A 64 5.13 2.26 -3.56
N LEU A 65 4.67 3.32 -4.22
CA LEU A 65 5.53 4.13 -5.08
C LEU A 65 6.35 5.14 -4.28
N PRO A 66 7.48 5.63 -4.83
CA PRO A 66 8.31 6.65 -4.16
C PRO A 66 7.57 7.93 -3.80
N ASN A 67 6.51 8.29 -4.53
CA ASN A 67 5.67 9.45 -4.23
C ASN A 67 4.65 9.20 -3.11
N GLY A 68 4.62 8.01 -2.51
CA GLY A 68 3.70 7.62 -1.45
C GLY A 68 2.35 7.10 -1.95
N ASN A 69 2.12 7.05 -3.26
CA ASN A 69 0.91 6.47 -3.85
C ASN A 69 1.02 4.94 -3.93
N ILE A 70 -0.11 4.30 -4.14
CA ILE A 70 -0.20 2.84 -4.27
C ILE A 70 -0.61 2.50 -5.70
N LEU A 71 0.19 1.66 -6.35
CA LEU A 71 -0.09 1.07 -7.66
C LEU A 71 -0.55 -0.37 -7.47
N PHE A 72 -1.67 -0.76 -8.06
CA PHE A 72 -2.28 -2.07 -7.83
C PHE A 72 -3.15 -2.54 -8.98
N HIS A 73 -3.44 -3.84 -9.01
CA HIS A 73 -4.50 -4.40 -9.84
C HIS A 73 -5.88 -4.06 -9.25
N ASP A 74 -6.70 -3.33 -9.99
CA ASP A 74 -8.10 -3.12 -9.63
C ASP A 74 -9.00 -4.23 -10.19
N THR A 75 -8.69 -4.67 -11.41
CA THR A 75 -9.28 -5.84 -12.06
C THR A 75 -8.18 -6.63 -12.79
N TRP A 76 -8.51 -7.75 -13.43
CA TRP A 76 -7.56 -8.51 -14.26
C TRP A 76 -6.84 -7.69 -15.35
N THR A 77 -7.51 -6.68 -15.87
CA THR A 77 -7.02 -5.89 -17.00
C THR A 77 -6.62 -4.48 -16.60
N THR A 78 -7.01 -4.04 -15.41
CA THR A 78 -6.93 -2.64 -15.01
C THR A 78 -5.95 -2.45 -13.86
N LEU A 79 -4.96 -1.59 -14.09
CA LEU A 79 -4.08 -1.06 -13.06
C LEU A 79 -4.56 0.32 -12.66
N LYS A 80 -4.42 0.64 -11.40
CA LYS A 80 -4.70 1.97 -10.85
C LYS A 80 -3.60 2.43 -9.91
N GLU A 81 -3.35 3.73 -9.96
CA GLU A 81 -2.57 4.44 -8.93
C GLU A 81 -3.53 5.30 -8.12
N ILE A 82 -3.47 5.15 -6.79
CA ILE A 82 -4.26 5.95 -5.85
C ILE A 82 -3.37 6.62 -4.82
N THR A 83 -3.83 7.75 -4.32
CA THR A 83 -3.25 8.37 -3.12
C THR A 83 -3.69 7.61 -1.87
N LEU A 84 -3.02 7.84 -0.73
CA LEU A 84 -3.49 7.33 0.57
C LEU A 84 -4.87 7.90 0.95
N GLY A 85 -5.24 9.08 0.43
CA GLY A 85 -6.58 9.63 0.52
C GLY A 85 -7.59 8.97 -0.41
N LYS A 86 -7.21 7.89 -1.11
CA LYS A 86 -8.05 7.08 -2.00
C LYS A 86 -8.50 7.78 -3.28
N LYS A 87 -7.79 8.82 -3.70
CA LYS A 87 -8.02 9.49 -5.00
C LYS A 87 -7.29 8.73 -6.09
N VAL A 88 -8.01 8.33 -7.14
CA VAL A 88 -7.41 7.76 -8.35
C VAL A 88 -6.70 8.87 -9.13
N VAL A 89 -5.39 8.69 -9.37
CA VAL A 89 -4.56 9.66 -10.11
C VAL A 89 -4.12 9.13 -11.47
N TRP A 90 -4.19 7.82 -11.67
CA TRP A 90 -3.85 7.18 -12.95
C TRP A 90 -4.59 5.85 -13.09
N THR A 91 -4.94 5.53 -14.32
CA THR A 91 -5.59 4.26 -14.68
C THR A 91 -5.06 3.77 -16.03
N TYR A 92 -4.77 2.47 -16.10
CA TYR A 92 -4.42 1.78 -17.34
C TYR A 92 -5.34 0.56 -17.51
N ASP A 93 -5.98 0.44 -18.65
CA ASP A 93 -6.80 -0.73 -18.99
C ASP A 93 -6.17 -1.47 -20.17
N SER A 94 -5.51 -2.59 -19.87
CA SER A 94 -4.82 -3.39 -20.89
C SER A 94 -5.76 -3.97 -21.93
N ALA A 95 -7.03 -4.17 -21.62
CA ALA A 95 -8.03 -4.67 -22.58
C ALA A 95 -8.43 -3.65 -23.64
N LYS A 96 -8.20 -2.37 -23.39
CA LYS A 96 -8.61 -1.25 -24.27
C LYS A 96 -7.46 -0.61 -25.01
N GLN A 97 -6.22 -0.89 -24.61
CA GLN A 97 -5.03 -0.20 -25.11
C GLN A 97 -4.10 -1.14 -25.87
N ASN A 98 -3.15 -0.55 -26.61
CA ASN A 98 -2.10 -1.28 -27.34
C ASN A 98 -2.61 -2.33 -28.34
N GLY A 99 -3.75 -2.08 -28.98
CA GLY A 99 -4.35 -3.00 -29.95
C GLY A 99 -5.01 -4.25 -29.34
N ASN A 100 -5.27 -4.24 -28.05
CA ASN A 100 -5.86 -5.38 -27.33
C ASN A 100 -7.39 -5.42 -27.38
N ALA A 101 -8.04 -4.42 -27.94
CA ALA A 101 -9.51 -4.40 -28.05
C ALA A 101 -10.06 -5.70 -28.65
N GLY A 102 -11.02 -6.32 -27.96
CA GLY A 102 -11.60 -7.60 -28.36
C GLY A 102 -10.74 -8.84 -28.08
N LYS A 103 -9.53 -8.69 -27.55
CA LYS A 103 -8.66 -9.79 -27.13
C LYS A 103 -8.81 -10.09 -25.66
N ARG A 104 -8.59 -11.35 -25.29
CA ARG A 104 -8.45 -11.72 -23.88
C ARG A 104 -7.03 -11.40 -23.43
N VAL A 105 -6.91 -10.46 -22.50
CA VAL A 105 -5.64 -10.04 -21.91
C VAL A 105 -5.78 -9.94 -20.39
N ASP A 106 -4.72 -10.19 -19.71
CA ASP A 106 -4.61 -9.97 -18.27
C ASP A 106 -3.20 -9.44 -17.93
N VAL A 107 -3.08 -8.81 -16.80
CA VAL A 107 -1.80 -8.34 -16.27
C VAL A 107 -1.48 -9.16 -15.03
N HIS A 108 -0.33 -9.85 -15.03
CA HIS A 108 0.10 -10.66 -13.90
C HIS A 108 1.08 -9.94 -12.99
N ALA A 109 2.00 -9.18 -13.58
CA ALA A 109 3.03 -8.44 -12.86
C ALA A 109 3.33 -7.10 -13.53
N PHE A 110 3.82 -6.14 -12.76
CA PHE A 110 4.22 -4.81 -13.25
C PHE A 110 5.26 -4.14 -12.33
#